data_9cc55efb2c94ca905de9415a3c956d65
#
_entry.id   9cc55efb2c94ca905de9415a3c956d65
#
_cell.length_a   1.000
_cell.length_b   1.000
_cell.length_c   1.000
_cell.angle_alpha   90.00
_cell.angle_beta   90.00
_cell.angle_gamma   90.00
#
_symmetry.space_group_name_H-M   'P 1'
#
loop_
_entity.id
_entity.type
_entity.pdbx_description
1 polymer ?
#
loop_
_entity_poly.entity_id
_entity_poly.type
_entity_poly.pdbx_seq_one_letter_code
_entity_poly.pdbx_strand_id
1 'polypeptide(L)'
;MSRSVIRGTGLSPAWPLPLYLLRTAWAGQPFDDLTAYVSSLAESHLLDIVGEPVRMLADGSPATGPLGLMPGIVTTMRRAAQEHPAPEVLSLLTSAPGDSGSLPPLPAVRSDVAEAGWGVLVRDPASREAVLLTCLHVHGDVMRWRARGVLDCPVPPQPDGPAHALAGLGQAVVEAAEVIERSATQGMSVGRVDIDAHVTRLPSGLPRRVLELVDRIDRVEAIIAAALTQPGLGADAATREPVLRRLIAVKDAARRAAVAAAGDEALRGD
;
A
#
# COMPACT_ATOMS: atom_id res chain seq x y z
N MET A 1 12.64 14.33 20.40
CA MET A 1 12.50 12.85 20.26
C MET A 1 11.26 12.48 19.44
N SER A 2 11.07 13.03 18.22
CA SER A 2 9.80 12.84 17.45
C SER A 2 9.98 12.26 16.03
N ARG A 3 11.17 11.76 15.67
CA ARG A 3 11.45 11.24 14.32
C ARG A 3 11.08 9.77 14.10
N SER A 4 10.73 9.02 15.15
CA SER A 4 10.47 7.56 15.06
C SER A 4 9.04 7.21 14.62
N VAL A 5 8.06 8.07 14.87
CA VAL A 5 6.64 7.79 14.60
C VAL A 5 6.29 7.92 13.11
N ILE A 6 7.04 8.75 12.36
CA ILE A 6 6.76 8.98 10.92
C ILE A 6 7.22 7.80 10.04
N ARG A 7 8.20 7.03 10.50
CA ARG A 7 8.60 5.78 9.84
C ARG A 7 7.55 4.71 10.14
N GLY A 8 6.68 4.42 9.23
CA GLY A 8 5.66 3.38 9.37
C GLY A 8 4.20 3.87 9.36
N THR A 9 3.95 5.16 9.12
CA THR A 9 2.57 5.67 8.97
C THR A 9 1.87 5.12 7.72
N GLY A 10 2.61 4.45 6.81
CA GLY A 10 2.07 3.92 5.56
C GLY A 10 1.54 4.99 4.61
N LEU A 11 1.86 6.26 4.87
CA LEU A 11 1.56 7.37 3.96
C LEU A 11 2.58 7.33 2.82
N SER A 12 2.29 6.56 1.78
CA SER A 12 3.13 6.48 0.61
C SER A 12 2.32 6.76 -0.65
N PRO A 13 2.76 7.69 -1.50
CA PRO A 13 2.10 7.97 -2.77
C PRO A 13 2.15 6.78 -3.73
N ALA A 14 3.02 5.79 -3.46
CA ALA A 14 3.23 4.65 -4.33
C ALA A 14 2.33 3.43 -4.00
N TRP A 15 1.49 3.47 -2.97
CA TRP A 15 0.62 2.35 -2.61
C TRP A 15 -0.36 1.91 -3.73
N PRO A 16 -0.78 2.75 -4.68
CA PRO A 16 -1.62 2.31 -5.81
C PRO A 16 -0.89 1.44 -6.86
N LEU A 17 0.43 1.28 -6.76
CA LEU A 17 1.21 0.48 -7.72
C LEU A 17 0.59 -0.89 -8.04
N PRO A 18 0.10 -1.69 -7.06
CA PRO A 18 -0.54 -2.97 -7.38
C PRO A 18 -1.80 -2.82 -8.25
N LEU A 19 -2.54 -1.72 -8.15
CA LEU A 19 -3.71 -1.47 -9.01
C LEU A 19 -3.29 -1.24 -10.47
N TYR A 20 -2.21 -0.49 -10.70
CA TYR A 20 -1.62 -0.33 -12.05
C TYR A 20 -1.10 -1.65 -12.60
N LEU A 21 -0.40 -2.44 -11.79
CA LEU A 21 0.09 -3.76 -12.20
C LEU A 21 -1.06 -4.70 -12.57
N LEU A 22 -2.14 -4.75 -11.78
CA LEU A 22 -3.34 -5.54 -12.08
C LEU A 22 -3.98 -5.11 -13.40
N ARG A 23 -4.19 -3.82 -13.60
CA ARG A 23 -4.81 -3.30 -14.83
C ARG A 23 -3.95 -3.57 -16.05
N THR A 24 -2.64 -3.46 -15.93
CA THR A 24 -1.71 -3.73 -17.04
C THR A 24 -1.63 -5.22 -17.36
N ALA A 25 -1.66 -6.10 -16.35
CA ALA A 25 -1.50 -7.54 -16.55
C ALA A 25 -2.81 -8.25 -16.96
N TRP A 26 -3.93 -7.97 -16.29
CA TRP A 26 -5.21 -8.67 -16.51
C TRP A 26 -6.19 -7.94 -17.42
N ALA A 27 -6.20 -6.61 -17.41
CA ALA A 27 -7.17 -5.82 -18.19
C ALA A 27 -6.60 -5.21 -19.46
N GLY A 28 -5.37 -5.54 -19.83
CA GLY A 28 -4.76 -5.07 -21.07
C GLY A 28 -4.46 -3.57 -21.13
N GLN A 29 -4.43 -2.87 -19.99
CA GLN A 29 -4.10 -1.46 -19.97
C GLN A 29 -2.69 -1.22 -20.52
N PRO A 30 -2.44 -0.10 -21.24
CA PRO A 30 -1.13 0.21 -21.78
C PRO A 30 -0.05 0.22 -20.70
N PHE A 31 1.12 -0.35 -21.02
CA PHE A 31 2.29 -0.33 -20.13
C PHE A 31 2.76 1.10 -19.85
N ASP A 32 2.52 2.02 -20.79
CA ASP A 32 2.87 3.43 -20.65
C ASP A 32 2.18 4.11 -19.46
N ASP A 33 0.94 3.70 -19.13
CA ASP A 33 0.23 4.24 -17.97
C ASP A 33 0.94 3.87 -16.65
N LEU A 34 1.41 2.62 -16.53
CA LEU A 34 2.21 2.17 -15.40
C LEU A 34 3.55 2.93 -15.33
N THR A 35 4.22 3.10 -16.48
CA THR A 35 5.48 3.83 -16.58
C THR A 35 5.30 5.30 -16.19
N ALA A 36 4.27 5.95 -16.73
CA ALA A 36 3.94 7.34 -16.41
C ALA A 36 3.61 7.53 -14.92
N TYR A 37 2.87 6.56 -14.34
CA TYR A 37 2.58 6.57 -12.91
C TYR A 37 3.87 6.48 -12.07
N VAL A 38 4.71 5.47 -12.31
CA VAL A 38 5.97 5.29 -11.54
C VAL A 38 6.88 6.52 -11.69
N SER A 39 7.02 7.06 -12.92
CA SER A 39 7.82 8.27 -13.17
C SER A 39 7.27 9.51 -12.47
N SER A 40 5.96 9.56 -12.20
CA SER A 40 5.33 10.72 -11.53
C SER A 40 5.52 10.73 -10.02
N LEU A 41 6.04 9.65 -9.43
CA LEU A 41 6.19 9.53 -7.98
C LEU A 41 7.37 10.33 -7.42
N ALA A 42 8.42 10.52 -8.22
CA ALA A 42 9.61 11.32 -7.85
C ALA A 42 10.41 11.69 -9.10
N GLU A 43 11.26 12.72 -9.01
CA GLU A 43 12.20 13.10 -10.09
C GLU A 43 13.30 12.06 -10.29
N SER A 44 13.71 11.41 -9.20
CA SER A 44 14.78 10.42 -9.23
C SER A 44 14.40 9.15 -8.50
N HIS A 45 14.79 8.02 -9.07
CA HIS A 45 14.54 6.71 -8.52
C HIS A 45 15.83 5.93 -8.33
N LEU A 46 16.09 5.47 -7.12
CA LEU A 46 17.17 4.53 -6.80
C LEU A 46 16.57 3.13 -6.64
N LEU A 47 17.31 2.11 -7.05
CA LEU A 47 16.89 0.72 -6.94
C LEU A 47 17.98 -0.13 -6.30
N ASP A 48 17.61 -0.84 -5.24
CA ASP A 48 18.39 -1.90 -4.64
C ASP A 48 17.77 -3.26 -5.01
N ILE A 49 18.54 -4.13 -5.65
CA ILE A 49 18.14 -5.52 -5.91
C ILE A 49 18.83 -6.40 -4.88
N VAL A 50 18.07 -7.18 -4.14
CA VAL A 50 18.55 -8.00 -3.02
C VAL A 50 17.84 -9.36 -2.96
N GLY A 51 18.35 -10.27 -2.14
CA GLY A 51 17.73 -11.58 -1.91
C GLY A 51 18.14 -12.62 -2.94
N GLU A 52 17.22 -13.55 -3.24
CA GLU A 52 17.46 -14.67 -4.14
C GLU A 52 17.46 -14.22 -5.61
N PRO A 53 18.29 -14.84 -6.47
CA PRO A 53 18.25 -14.58 -7.90
C PRO A 53 16.98 -15.20 -8.49
N VAL A 54 16.02 -14.36 -8.87
CA VAL A 54 14.76 -14.78 -9.50
C VAL A 54 14.67 -14.20 -10.92
N ARG A 55 13.97 -14.91 -11.80
CA ARG A 55 13.89 -14.55 -13.24
C ARG A 55 13.26 -13.18 -13.46
N MET A 56 12.26 -12.81 -12.65
CA MET A 56 11.63 -11.50 -12.74
C MET A 56 12.58 -10.32 -12.54
N LEU A 57 13.73 -10.55 -11.91
CA LEU A 57 14.77 -9.54 -11.67
C LEU A 57 15.99 -9.71 -12.58
N ALA A 58 16.08 -10.76 -13.41
CA ALA A 58 17.27 -11.10 -14.17
C ALA A 58 17.71 -10.00 -15.16
N ASP A 59 16.73 -9.32 -15.78
CA ASP A 59 16.97 -8.25 -16.74
C ASP A 59 16.97 -6.85 -16.09
N GLY A 60 16.77 -6.79 -14.77
CA GLY A 60 16.73 -5.54 -14.01
C GLY A 60 18.10 -4.92 -13.87
N SER A 61 18.20 -3.63 -14.22
CA SER A 61 19.40 -2.84 -13.98
C SER A 61 19.15 -1.78 -12.92
N PRO A 62 19.97 -1.70 -11.86
CA PRO A 62 19.87 -0.61 -10.88
C PRO A 62 19.96 0.78 -11.52
N ALA A 63 20.66 0.91 -12.64
CA ALA A 63 20.82 2.18 -13.37
C ALA A 63 19.52 2.68 -14.00
N THR A 64 18.55 1.80 -14.28
CA THR A 64 17.24 2.17 -14.86
C THR A 64 16.14 2.36 -13.81
N GLY A 65 16.50 2.23 -12.52
CA GLY A 65 15.54 2.32 -11.43
C GLY A 65 14.45 1.23 -11.50
N PRO A 66 13.30 1.43 -10.84
CA PRO A 66 12.22 0.43 -10.80
C PRO A 66 11.61 0.16 -12.17
N LEU A 67 11.68 1.11 -13.12
CA LEU A 67 11.13 0.95 -14.46
C LEU A 67 11.80 -0.20 -15.24
N GLY A 68 13.09 -0.45 -15.00
CA GLY A 68 13.80 -1.57 -15.59
C GLY A 68 13.30 -2.95 -15.14
N LEU A 69 12.61 -3.03 -14.00
CA LEU A 69 12.03 -4.28 -13.50
C LEU A 69 10.61 -4.55 -14.02
N MET A 70 9.87 -3.50 -14.35
CA MET A 70 8.44 -3.60 -14.68
C MET A 70 8.14 -4.53 -15.86
N PRO A 71 8.92 -4.56 -16.96
CA PRO A 71 8.66 -5.48 -18.07
C PRO A 71 8.71 -6.95 -17.65
N GLY A 72 9.71 -7.36 -16.86
CA GLY A 72 9.86 -8.73 -16.35
C GLY A 72 8.70 -9.11 -15.43
N ILE A 73 8.34 -8.22 -14.53
CA ILE A 73 7.22 -8.39 -13.59
C ILE A 73 5.90 -8.53 -14.35
N VAL A 74 5.57 -7.60 -15.24
CA VAL A 74 4.31 -7.61 -16.01
C VAL A 74 4.22 -8.83 -16.93
N THR A 75 5.33 -9.23 -17.57
CA THR A 75 5.38 -10.43 -18.40
C THR A 75 5.06 -11.68 -17.58
N THR A 76 5.65 -11.82 -16.40
CA THR A 76 5.38 -12.92 -15.48
C THR A 76 3.92 -12.91 -15.02
N MET A 77 3.39 -11.74 -14.64
CA MET A 77 1.99 -11.60 -14.22
C MET A 77 1.02 -11.96 -15.36
N ARG A 78 1.27 -11.52 -16.59
CA ARG A 78 0.44 -11.86 -17.76
C ARG A 78 0.42 -13.36 -18.05
N ARG A 79 1.56 -14.03 -17.92
CA ARG A 79 1.64 -15.48 -18.04
C ARG A 79 0.82 -16.17 -16.94
N ALA A 80 1.04 -15.78 -15.69
CA ALA A 80 0.34 -16.35 -14.55
C ALA A 80 -1.18 -16.08 -14.58
N ALA A 81 -1.59 -14.95 -15.14
CA ALA A 81 -3.01 -14.56 -15.28
C ALA A 81 -3.84 -15.54 -16.14
N GLN A 82 -3.19 -16.35 -16.97
CA GLN A 82 -3.89 -17.36 -17.80
C GLN A 82 -4.36 -18.56 -16.98
N GLU A 83 -3.69 -18.86 -15.87
CA GLU A 83 -3.93 -20.10 -15.10
C GLU A 83 -4.26 -19.84 -13.62
N HIS A 84 -3.97 -18.64 -13.12
CA HIS A 84 -4.09 -18.30 -11.70
C HIS A 84 -4.90 -17.03 -11.46
N PRO A 85 -5.73 -17.00 -10.40
CA PRO A 85 -6.44 -15.79 -10.02
C PRO A 85 -5.46 -14.73 -9.49
N ALA A 86 -5.82 -13.45 -9.69
CA ALA A 86 -4.96 -12.33 -9.34
C ALA A 86 -4.44 -12.35 -7.88
N PRO A 87 -5.23 -12.72 -6.85
CA PRO A 87 -4.73 -12.78 -5.46
C PRO A 87 -3.65 -13.85 -5.22
N GLU A 88 -3.54 -14.87 -6.07
CA GLU A 88 -2.45 -15.85 -5.98
C GLU A 88 -1.14 -15.31 -6.55
N VAL A 89 -1.21 -14.34 -7.45
CA VAL A 89 -0.06 -13.77 -8.17
C VAL A 89 0.38 -12.46 -7.55
N LEU A 90 -0.54 -11.60 -7.12
CA LEU A 90 -0.22 -10.28 -6.61
C LEU A 90 -0.92 -10.02 -5.28
N SER A 91 -0.15 -9.52 -4.32
CA SER A 91 -0.65 -9.13 -3.00
C SER A 91 -0.05 -7.82 -2.54
N LEU A 92 -0.86 -6.96 -1.94
CA LEU A 92 -0.39 -5.82 -1.19
C LEU A 92 -0.12 -6.26 0.25
N LEU A 93 1.10 -6.05 0.71
CA LEU A 93 1.52 -6.28 2.09
C LEU A 93 1.59 -4.94 2.82
N THR A 94 1.12 -4.90 4.06
CA THR A 94 1.19 -3.70 4.90
C THR A 94 1.66 -4.07 6.30
N SER A 95 2.39 -3.16 6.94
CA SER A 95 2.91 -3.34 8.29
C SER A 95 2.16 -2.44 9.26
N ALA A 96 0.94 -2.83 9.63
CA ALA A 96 0.21 -2.13 10.67
C ALA A 96 0.59 -2.63 12.06
N PRO A 97 0.68 -1.76 13.08
CA PRO A 97 0.92 -2.18 14.46
C PRO A 97 -0.16 -3.17 14.92
N GLY A 98 0.26 -4.36 15.34
CA GLY A 98 -0.65 -5.42 15.81
C GLY A 98 -1.15 -6.39 14.71
N ASP A 99 -0.89 -6.13 13.42
CA ASP A 99 -1.27 -7.00 12.31
C ASP A 99 -0.06 -7.74 11.72
N SER A 100 0.54 -8.63 12.50
CA SER A 100 1.63 -9.49 12.02
C SER A 100 1.15 -10.70 11.22
N GLY A 101 -0.15 -11.00 11.27
CA GLY A 101 -0.75 -12.18 10.63
C GLY A 101 -0.92 -12.05 9.11
N SER A 102 -0.95 -10.83 8.60
CA SER A 102 -1.08 -10.55 7.17
C SER A 102 0.23 -10.68 6.36
N LEU A 103 1.37 -10.77 7.05
CA LEU A 103 2.68 -10.87 6.40
C LEU A 103 3.16 -12.32 6.31
N PRO A 104 3.79 -12.71 5.18
CA PRO A 104 4.45 -14.00 5.07
C PRO A 104 5.44 -14.24 6.24
N PRO A 105 5.61 -15.50 6.73
CA PRO A 105 6.51 -15.82 7.84
C PRO A 105 7.99 -15.83 7.43
N LEU A 106 8.40 -14.87 6.60
CA LEU A 106 9.75 -14.70 6.10
C LEU A 106 10.38 -13.45 6.74
N PRO A 107 11.41 -13.58 7.59
CA PRO A 107 11.98 -12.46 8.34
C PRO A 107 12.42 -11.29 7.45
N ALA A 108 13.06 -11.57 6.31
CA ALA A 108 13.51 -10.53 5.40
C ALA A 108 12.35 -9.75 4.75
N VAL A 109 11.27 -10.45 4.36
CA VAL A 109 10.04 -9.83 3.83
C VAL A 109 9.39 -8.93 4.90
N ARG A 110 9.25 -9.45 6.12
CA ARG A 110 8.70 -8.70 7.26
C ARG A 110 9.52 -7.46 7.58
N SER A 111 10.85 -7.58 7.55
CA SER A 111 11.75 -6.45 7.80
C SER A 111 11.61 -5.36 6.75
N ASP A 112 11.59 -5.72 5.46
CA ASP A 112 11.47 -4.75 4.37
C ASP A 112 10.10 -4.04 4.40
N VAL A 113 9.02 -4.80 4.63
CA VAL A 113 7.67 -4.20 4.74
C VAL A 113 7.55 -3.35 5.99
N ALA A 114 8.14 -3.73 7.12
CA ALA A 114 8.15 -2.91 8.33
C ALA A 114 8.93 -1.60 8.15
N GLU A 115 10.02 -1.62 7.40
CA GLU A 115 10.82 -0.43 7.09
C GLU A 115 10.06 0.53 6.16
N ALA A 116 9.40 0.01 5.14
CA ALA A 116 8.69 0.80 4.13
C ALA A 116 7.24 1.13 4.51
N GLY A 117 6.65 0.41 5.48
CA GLY A 117 5.24 0.48 5.84
C GLY A 117 4.32 -0.34 4.91
N TRP A 118 4.77 -0.70 3.72
CA TRP A 118 4.04 -1.48 2.73
C TRP A 118 4.97 -2.13 1.71
N GLY A 119 4.45 -3.08 0.95
CA GLY A 119 5.15 -3.69 -0.18
C GLY A 119 4.19 -4.41 -1.13
N VAL A 120 4.62 -4.57 -2.37
CA VAL A 120 3.91 -5.35 -3.39
C VAL A 120 4.65 -6.66 -3.57
N LEU A 121 3.97 -7.75 -3.28
CA LEU A 121 4.47 -9.10 -3.52
C LEU A 121 3.90 -9.62 -4.84
N VAL A 122 4.76 -9.88 -5.80
CA VAL A 122 4.43 -10.53 -7.08
C VAL A 122 5.01 -11.93 -7.05
N ARG A 123 4.19 -12.94 -7.28
CA ARG A 123 4.58 -14.36 -7.28
C ARG A 123 4.41 -14.98 -8.66
N ASP A 124 5.30 -15.86 -9.00
CA ASP A 124 5.14 -16.80 -10.10
C ASP A 124 4.80 -18.19 -9.53
N PRO A 125 3.52 -18.58 -9.54
CA PRO A 125 3.11 -19.87 -8.98
C PRO A 125 3.79 -21.06 -9.66
N ALA A 126 4.13 -20.95 -10.95
CA ALA A 126 4.75 -22.02 -11.72
C ALA A 126 6.22 -22.29 -11.32
N SER A 127 6.98 -21.25 -11.03
CA SER A 127 8.41 -21.37 -10.65
C SER A 127 8.67 -21.29 -9.15
N ARG A 128 7.63 -21.00 -8.35
CA ARG A 128 7.74 -20.73 -6.91
C ARG A 128 8.60 -19.50 -6.57
N GLU A 129 8.92 -18.70 -7.56
CA GLU A 129 9.63 -17.44 -7.41
C GLU A 129 8.68 -16.31 -7.02
N ALA A 130 9.18 -15.36 -6.25
CA ALA A 130 8.46 -14.14 -5.93
C ALA A 130 9.40 -12.94 -5.90
N VAL A 131 8.84 -11.75 -6.13
CA VAL A 131 9.52 -10.47 -5.95
C VAL A 131 8.70 -9.62 -5.01
N LEU A 132 9.33 -9.15 -3.93
CA LEU A 132 8.80 -8.10 -3.08
C LEU A 132 9.35 -6.76 -3.54
N LEU A 133 8.48 -5.84 -3.92
CA LEU A 133 8.80 -4.43 -4.18
C LEU A 133 8.38 -3.58 -2.99
N THR A 134 9.33 -2.88 -2.39
CA THR A 134 9.08 -1.86 -1.36
C THR A 134 9.62 -0.52 -1.80
N CYS A 135 9.05 0.56 -1.28
CA CYS A 135 9.43 1.90 -1.63
C CYS A 135 9.55 2.78 -0.40
N LEU A 136 10.68 3.44 -0.26
CA LEU A 136 11.02 4.36 0.82
C LEU A 136 11.19 5.76 0.26
N HIS A 137 10.51 6.74 0.84
CA HIS A 137 10.81 8.15 0.54
C HIS A 137 12.10 8.54 1.28
N VAL A 138 13.15 8.92 0.54
CA VAL A 138 14.47 9.15 1.14
C VAL A 138 14.68 10.61 1.54
N HIS A 139 14.64 11.52 0.58
CA HIS A 139 14.79 12.95 0.82
C HIS A 139 14.50 13.74 -0.46
N GLY A 140 13.87 14.92 -0.32
CA GLY A 140 13.50 15.72 -1.48
C GLY A 140 12.65 14.91 -2.47
N ASP A 141 13.01 14.96 -3.75
CA ASP A 141 12.32 14.27 -4.84
C ASP A 141 13.00 12.96 -5.26
N VAL A 142 13.64 12.28 -4.31
CA VAL A 142 14.30 10.98 -4.51
C VAL A 142 13.53 9.87 -3.84
N MET A 143 13.15 8.85 -4.61
CA MET A 143 12.47 7.66 -4.12
C MET A 143 13.39 6.44 -4.23
N ARG A 144 13.56 5.74 -3.12
CA ARG A 144 14.37 4.52 -3.06
C ARG A 144 13.47 3.30 -3.10
N TRP A 145 13.72 2.45 -4.05
CA TRP A 145 13.06 1.17 -4.22
C TRP A 145 13.97 0.03 -3.78
N ARG A 146 13.35 -0.99 -3.21
CA ARG A 146 14.02 -2.26 -2.96
C ARG A 146 13.21 -3.36 -3.63
N ALA A 147 13.87 -4.14 -4.50
CA ALA A 147 13.33 -5.34 -5.10
C ALA A 147 14.02 -6.55 -4.48
N ARG A 148 13.28 -7.35 -3.73
CA ARG A 148 13.78 -8.58 -3.10
C ARG A 148 13.28 -9.80 -3.84
N GLY A 149 14.21 -10.61 -4.37
CA GLY A 149 13.90 -11.97 -4.82
C GLY A 149 13.66 -12.90 -3.63
N VAL A 150 12.63 -13.71 -3.74
CA VAL A 150 12.18 -14.65 -2.70
C VAL A 150 11.80 -15.97 -3.35
N LEU A 151 12.18 -17.09 -2.73
CA LEU A 151 11.74 -18.43 -3.13
C LEU A 151 10.71 -18.97 -2.12
N ASP A 152 9.77 -19.78 -2.59
CA ASP A 152 8.78 -20.47 -1.76
C ASP A 152 7.95 -19.53 -0.85
N CYS A 153 7.66 -18.33 -1.32
CA CYS A 153 6.85 -17.39 -0.55
C CYS A 153 5.40 -17.86 -0.49
N PRO A 154 4.84 -18.13 0.70
CA PRO A 154 3.44 -18.53 0.83
C PRO A 154 2.49 -17.41 0.39
N VAL A 155 1.29 -17.80 -0.03
CA VAL A 155 0.19 -16.86 -0.33
C VAL A 155 -0.20 -16.17 0.96
N PRO A 156 -0.18 -14.82 1.02
CA PRO A 156 -0.71 -14.11 2.17
C PRO A 156 -2.21 -14.37 2.35
N PRO A 157 -2.72 -14.29 3.58
CA PRO A 157 -4.15 -14.38 3.83
C PRO A 157 -4.93 -13.35 3.00
N GLN A 158 -6.06 -13.79 2.43
CA GLN A 158 -6.94 -12.89 1.71
C GLN A 158 -7.55 -11.86 2.67
N PRO A 159 -7.60 -10.58 2.30
CA PRO A 159 -8.28 -9.57 3.10
C PRO A 159 -9.80 -9.75 3.07
N ASP A 160 -10.47 -9.19 4.06
CA ASP A 160 -11.92 -9.07 4.03
C ASP A 160 -12.40 -8.29 2.80
N GLY A 161 -13.64 -8.55 2.35
CA GLY A 161 -14.19 -7.90 1.18
C GLY A 161 -14.38 -6.37 1.34
N PRO A 162 -14.56 -5.64 0.22
CA PRO A 162 -14.66 -4.16 0.22
C PRO A 162 -15.75 -3.61 1.14
N ALA A 163 -16.89 -4.29 1.24
CA ALA A 163 -18.00 -3.85 2.10
C ALA A 163 -17.60 -3.89 3.59
N HIS A 164 -16.89 -4.93 4.01
CA HIS A 164 -16.37 -5.05 5.38
C HIS A 164 -15.31 -3.97 5.64
N ALA A 165 -14.42 -3.75 4.70
CA ALA A 165 -13.40 -2.71 4.79
C ALA A 165 -14.00 -1.29 4.90
N LEU A 166 -15.04 -0.98 4.12
CA LEU A 166 -15.77 0.29 4.21
C LEU A 166 -16.45 0.48 5.57
N ALA A 167 -17.11 -0.56 6.08
CA ALA A 167 -17.72 -0.53 7.40
C ALA A 167 -16.67 -0.29 8.50
N GLY A 168 -15.54 -1.00 8.43
CA GLY A 168 -14.43 -0.83 9.36
C GLY A 168 -13.84 0.58 9.36
N LEU A 169 -13.64 1.18 8.17
CA LEU A 169 -13.19 2.58 8.05
C LEU A 169 -14.20 3.55 8.68
N GLY A 170 -15.50 3.36 8.40
CA GLY A 170 -16.54 4.18 8.98
C GLY A 170 -16.55 4.13 10.51
N GLN A 171 -16.51 2.92 11.06
CA GLN A 171 -16.49 2.70 12.51
C GLN A 171 -15.25 3.32 13.16
N ALA A 172 -14.06 3.15 12.58
CA ALA A 172 -12.82 3.72 13.12
C ALA A 172 -12.82 5.25 13.14
N VAL A 173 -13.44 5.89 12.13
CA VAL A 173 -13.61 7.36 12.11
C VAL A 173 -14.56 7.82 13.21
N VAL A 174 -15.68 7.12 13.44
CA VAL A 174 -16.61 7.44 14.53
C VAL A 174 -15.92 7.30 15.89
N GLU A 175 -15.23 6.20 16.14
CA GLU A 175 -14.45 5.98 17.36
C GLU A 175 -13.41 7.08 17.60
N ALA A 176 -12.71 7.51 16.52
CA ALA A 176 -11.76 8.61 16.59
C ALA A 176 -12.44 9.94 16.95
N ALA A 177 -13.58 10.25 16.36
CA ALA A 177 -14.35 11.45 16.65
C ALA A 177 -14.82 11.49 18.11
N GLU A 178 -15.36 10.39 18.64
CA GLU A 178 -15.77 10.28 20.03
C GLU A 178 -14.62 10.50 21.04
N VAL A 179 -13.42 10.03 20.70
CA VAL A 179 -12.22 10.27 21.53
C VAL A 179 -11.86 11.75 21.53
N ILE A 180 -11.91 12.40 20.37
CA ILE A 180 -11.61 13.84 20.24
C ILE A 180 -12.63 14.68 20.99
N GLU A 181 -13.93 14.38 20.86
CA GLU A 181 -15.01 15.08 21.56
C GLU A 181 -14.89 14.98 23.09
N ARG A 182 -14.61 13.79 23.60
CA ARG A 182 -14.36 13.58 25.04
C ARG A 182 -13.17 14.40 25.55
N SER A 183 -12.12 14.52 24.74
CA SER A 183 -10.95 15.32 25.09
C SER A 183 -11.25 16.82 25.04
N ALA A 184 -12.06 17.28 24.08
CA ALA A 184 -12.46 18.68 23.94
C ALA A 184 -13.32 19.15 25.11
N THR A 185 -14.21 18.28 25.65
CA THR A 185 -15.02 18.60 26.85
C THR A 185 -14.16 18.79 28.11
N GLN A 186 -12.91 18.37 28.11
CA GLN A 186 -11.95 18.61 29.19
C GLN A 186 -11.20 19.95 29.09
N GLY A 187 -11.69 20.89 28.26
CA GLY A 187 -11.18 22.26 28.18
C GLY A 187 -10.04 22.48 27.19
N MET A 188 -9.81 21.54 26.28
CA MET A 188 -8.79 21.67 25.24
C MET A 188 -9.43 22.21 23.95
N SER A 189 -8.90 23.31 23.43
CA SER A 189 -9.36 23.93 22.19
C SER A 189 -9.02 23.04 20.99
N VAL A 190 -10.03 22.55 20.29
CA VAL A 190 -9.85 21.84 19.00
C VAL A 190 -9.74 22.90 17.91
N GLY A 191 -8.54 23.09 17.39
CA GLY A 191 -8.32 23.93 16.20
C GLY A 191 -9.03 23.35 14.96
N ARG A 192 -9.42 24.22 14.03
CA ARG A 192 -9.96 23.79 12.73
C ARG A 192 -8.85 23.09 11.97
N VAL A 193 -9.07 21.81 11.63
CA VAL A 193 -8.13 21.03 10.81
C VAL A 193 -8.40 21.37 9.35
N ASP A 194 -7.44 22.01 8.69
CA ASP A 194 -7.47 22.15 7.25
C ASP A 194 -6.96 20.83 6.65
N ILE A 195 -7.87 20.09 6.04
CA ILE A 195 -7.56 18.78 5.47
C ILE A 195 -7.27 19.00 3.98
N ASP A 196 -6.00 19.17 3.64
CA ASP A 196 -5.56 19.04 2.26
C ASP A 196 -5.74 17.57 1.84
N ALA A 197 -6.83 17.30 1.15
CA ALA A 197 -7.12 15.98 0.62
C ALA A 197 -6.10 15.65 -0.48
N HIS A 198 -5.17 14.76 -0.18
CA HIS A 198 -4.33 14.19 -1.22
C HIS A 198 -5.20 13.27 -2.08
N VAL A 199 -5.35 13.61 -3.38
CA VAL A 199 -6.10 12.76 -4.31
C VAL A 199 -5.16 11.69 -4.86
N THR A 200 -5.44 10.45 -4.51
CA THR A 200 -4.69 9.30 -5.02
C THR A 200 -4.88 9.17 -6.53
N ARG A 201 -3.78 9.20 -7.29
CA ARG A 201 -3.82 8.93 -8.74
C ARG A 201 -4.07 7.44 -8.98
N LEU A 202 -5.14 7.12 -9.69
CA LEU A 202 -5.57 5.76 -9.95
C LEU A 202 -5.52 5.42 -11.45
N PRO A 203 -5.32 4.14 -11.82
CA PRO A 203 -5.48 3.69 -13.20
C PRO A 203 -6.95 3.80 -13.62
N SER A 204 -7.18 3.96 -14.92
CA SER A 204 -8.55 3.99 -15.49
C SER A 204 -9.24 2.61 -15.39
N GLY A 205 -10.58 2.63 -15.47
CA GLY A 205 -11.39 1.41 -15.54
C GLY A 205 -11.39 0.56 -14.27
N LEU A 206 -11.12 1.14 -13.09
CA LEU A 206 -11.32 0.45 -11.83
C LEU A 206 -12.82 0.33 -11.51
N PRO A 207 -13.23 -0.76 -10.83
CA PRO A 207 -14.59 -0.95 -10.37
C PRO A 207 -15.05 0.18 -9.46
N ARG A 208 -16.34 0.57 -9.57
CA ARG A 208 -16.91 1.64 -8.75
C ARG A 208 -16.70 1.41 -7.24
N ARG A 209 -16.88 0.19 -6.77
CA ARG A 209 -16.66 -0.18 -5.35
C ARG A 209 -15.21 0.01 -4.90
N VAL A 210 -14.22 -0.18 -5.80
CA VAL A 210 -12.81 0.09 -5.51
C VAL A 210 -12.57 1.59 -5.42
N LEU A 211 -13.15 2.38 -6.34
CA LEU A 211 -13.06 3.84 -6.32
C LEU A 211 -13.67 4.44 -5.04
N GLU A 212 -14.85 3.95 -4.62
CA GLU A 212 -15.49 4.36 -3.37
C GLU A 212 -14.63 4.03 -2.14
N LEU A 213 -13.97 2.87 -2.15
CA LEU A 213 -13.09 2.47 -1.06
C LEU A 213 -11.83 3.34 -1.02
N VAL A 214 -11.23 3.64 -2.18
CA VAL A 214 -10.05 4.52 -2.25
C VAL A 214 -10.37 5.94 -1.80
N ASP A 215 -11.50 6.52 -2.23
CA ASP A 215 -11.94 7.84 -1.76
C ASP A 215 -12.08 7.89 -0.22
N ARG A 216 -12.56 6.80 0.38
CA ARG A 216 -12.63 6.71 1.84
C ARG A 216 -11.27 6.56 2.50
N ILE A 217 -10.36 5.80 1.88
CA ILE A 217 -8.97 5.66 2.33
C ILE A 217 -8.28 7.03 2.32
N ASP A 218 -8.39 7.80 1.25
CA ASP A 218 -7.78 9.13 1.11
C ASP A 218 -8.26 10.08 2.22
N ARG A 219 -9.55 10.05 2.56
CA ARG A 219 -10.09 10.84 3.67
C ARG A 219 -9.50 10.44 5.02
N VAL A 220 -9.36 9.14 5.27
CA VAL A 220 -8.76 8.65 6.52
C VAL A 220 -7.27 9.00 6.58
N GLU A 221 -6.56 8.96 5.45
CA GLU A 221 -5.16 9.41 5.38
C GLU A 221 -5.00 10.88 5.70
N ALA A 222 -5.88 11.73 5.17
CA ALA A 222 -5.88 13.15 5.47
C ALA A 222 -6.10 13.40 6.98
N ILE A 223 -7.00 12.64 7.63
CA ILE A 223 -7.20 12.71 9.07
C ILE A 223 -5.92 12.30 9.84
N ILE A 224 -5.29 11.19 9.42
CA ILE A 224 -4.05 10.73 10.05
C ILE A 224 -2.94 11.76 9.88
N ALA A 225 -2.75 12.31 8.68
CA ALA A 225 -1.75 13.31 8.38
C ALA A 225 -1.94 14.58 9.24
N ALA A 226 -3.17 15.06 9.32
CA ALA A 226 -3.52 16.20 10.15
C ALA A 226 -3.24 15.94 11.65
N ALA A 227 -3.59 14.76 12.15
CA ALA A 227 -3.34 14.39 13.54
C ALA A 227 -1.84 14.23 13.87
N LEU A 228 -1.01 13.91 12.89
CA LEU A 228 0.45 13.82 13.05
C LEU A 228 1.15 15.19 13.02
N THR A 229 0.63 16.11 12.20
CA THR A 229 1.22 17.45 12.02
C THR A 229 0.78 18.46 13.08
N GLN A 230 -0.38 18.26 13.72
CA GLN A 230 -0.95 19.15 14.72
C GLN A 230 -0.95 18.51 16.11
N PRO A 231 0.15 18.63 16.88
CA PRO A 231 0.27 18.01 18.20
C PRO A 231 -0.71 18.55 19.26
N GLY A 232 -1.44 19.65 18.95
CA GLY A 232 -2.42 20.29 19.84
C GLY A 232 -3.88 19.85 19.68
N LEU A 233 -4.18 18.81 18.91
CA LEU A 233 -5.54 18.29 18.76
C LEU A 233 -5.98 17.56 20.04
N GLY A 234 -6.21 18.31 21.11
CA GLY A 234 -7.09 18.04 22.23
C GLY A 234 -6.85 16.79 23.08
N ALA A 235 -6.07 15.82 22.65
CA ALA A 235 -5.82 14.60 23.41
C ALA A 235 -4.34 14.51 23.82
N ASP A 236 -4.08 14.01 25.02
CA ASP A 236 -2.72 13.64 25.41
C ASP A 236 -2.15 12.54 24.48
N ALA A 237 -0.83 12.38 24.50
CA ALA A 237 -0.17 11.41 23.64
C ALA A 237 -0.66 9.97 23.89
N ALA A 238 -1.04 9.65 25.12
CA ALA A 238 -1.51 8.32 25.51
C ALA A 238 -2.90 8.00 24.92
N THR A 239 -3.77 8.99 24.82
CA THR A 239 -5.11 8.84 24.22
C THR A 239 -5.04 8.85 22.68
N ARG A 240 -4.17 9.68 22.09
CA ARG A 240 -4.03 9.82 20.64
C ARG A 240 -3.39 8.61 19.97
N GLU A 241 -2.39 8.03 20.57
CA GLU A 241 -1.61 6.93 20.00
C GLU A 241 -2.46 5.68 19.66
N PRO A 242 -3.36 5.17 20.55
CA PRO A 242 -4.23 4.06 20.20
C PRO A 242 -5.19 4.36 19.04
N VAL A 243 -5.72 5.58 18.97
CA VAL A 243 -6.63 6.00 17.89
C VAL A 243 -5.92 6.02 16.56
N LEU A 244 -4.73 6.62 16.49
CA LEU A 244 -3.91 6.64 15.28
C LEU A 244 -3.53 5.23 14.82
N ARG A 245 -3.10 4.37 15.74
CA ARG A 245 -2.80 2.96 15.42
C ARG A 245 -4.01 2.24 14.84
N ARG A 246 -5.20 2.46 15.40
CA ARG A 246 -6.45 1.87 14.90
C ARG A 246 -6.76 2.38 13.48
N LEU A 247 -6.72 3.69 13.24
CA LEU A 247 -6.95 4.29 11.93
C LEU A 247 -5.96 3.78 10.88
N ILE A 248 -4.67 3.68 11.22
CA ILE A 248 -3.63 3.13 10.33
C ILE A 248 -3.95 1.66 9.99
N ALA A 249 -4.26 0.83 10.99
CA ALA A 249 -4.53 -0.58 10.77
C ALA A 249 -5.74 -0.81 9.85
N VAL A 250 -6.84 -0.08 10.07
CA VAL A 250 -8.06 -0.19 9.26
C VAL A 250 -7.86 0.37 7.86
N LYS A 251 -7.14 1.48 7.70
CA LYS A 251 -6.75 2.02 6.39
C LYS A 251 -5.93 1.00 5.59
N ASP A 252 -4.96 0.37 6.21
CA ASP A 252 -4.09 -0.61 5.54
C ASP A 252 -4.85 -1.90 5.18
N ALA A 253 -5.78 -2.34 6.02
CA ALA A 253 -6.70 -3.42 5.67
C ALA A 253 -7.59 -3.05 4.46
N ALA A 254 -8.08 -1.80 4.42
CA ALA A 254 -8.88 -1.31 3.30
C ALA A 254 -8.09 -1.21 1.98
N ARG A 255 -6.82 -0.83 2.02
CA ARG A 255 -5.93 -0.85 0.85
C ARG A 255 -5.75 -2.28 0.30
N ARG A 256 -5.53 -3.25 1.18
CA ARG A 256 -5.46 -4.67 0.77
C ARG A 256 -6.77 -5.15 0.14
N ALA A 257 -7.90 -4.80 0.74
CA ALA A 257 -9.23 -5.11 0.20
C ALA A 257 -9.49 -4.46 -1.16
N ALA A 258 -9.04 -3.23 -1.40
CA ALA A 258 -9.15 -2.55 -2.68
C ALA A 258 -8.36 -3.29 -3.78
N VAL A 259 -7.13 -3.72 -3.47
CA VAL A 259 -6.29 -4.49 -4.41
C VAL A 259 -6.90 -5.84 -4.72
N ALA A 260 -7.36 -6.59 -3.71
CA ALA A 260 -8.02 -7.89 -3.91
C ALA A 260 -9.30 -7.76 -4.75
N ALA A 261 -10.15 -6.77 -4.44
CA ALA A 261 -11.38 -6.53 -5.20
C ALA A 261 -11.13 -6.13 -6.66
N ALA A 262 -10.08 -5.35 -6.93
CA ALA A 262 -9.66 -5.01 -8.28
C ALA A 262 -9.19 -6.26 -9.06
N GLY A 263 -8.52 -7.19 -8.37
CA GLY A 263 -8.10 -8.46 -8.94
C GLY A 263 -9.27 -9.39 -9.28
N ASP A 264 -10.26 -9.51 -8.39
CA ASP A 264 -11.44 -10.35 -8.59
C ASP A 264 -12.29 -9.93 -9.78
N GLU A 265 -12.39 -8.63 -10.07
CA GLU A 265 -13.16 -8.13 -11.22
C GLU A 265 -12.39 -8.21 -12.54
N ALA A 266 -11.06 -8.07 -12.48
CA ALA A 266 -10.23 -8.26 -13.67
C ALA A 266 -10.36 -9.67 -14.27
N LEU A 267 -10.75 -10.66 -13.44
CA LEU A 267 -11.03 -12.04 -13.86
C LEU A 267 -12.42 -12.22 -14.47
N ARG A 268 -13.39 -11.36 -14.13
CA ARG A 268 -14.78 -11.56 -14.58
C ARG A 268 -15.05 -11.01 -15.96
N GLY A 269 -14.10 -10.27 -16.55
CA GLY A 269 -14.12 -9.69 -17.90
C GLY A 269 -15.51 -9.25 -18.33
N ASP A 270 -15.75 -7.98 -18.49
CA ASP A 270 -16.98 -7.50 -19.13
C ASP A 270 -17.14 -8.04 -20.55
#